data_6db703ba9a5b282cf7187715ace514d1
#
_entry.id   6db703ba9a5b282cf7187715ace514d1
#
_cell.length_a   1.000
_cell.length_b   1.000
_cell.length_c   1.000
_cell.angle_alpha   90.00
_cell.angle_beta   90.00
_cell.angle_gamma   90.00
#
_symmetry.space_group_name_H-M   'P 1'
#
loop_
_entity.id
_entity.type
_entity.pdbx_description
1 polymer ?
#
loop_
_entity_poly.entity_id
_entity_poly.type
_entity_poly.pdbx_seq_one_letter_code
_entity_poly.pdbx_strand_id
1 'polypeptide(L)'
;MIDGYAPVSPSVIYDINGNQIDTIMVQNRAPIGIGEIPLHVQNAFLAIEDRKFRTHHGFDFVRTARAAFLTITGRRREGGSTLTQQLAKNAFLSPEQTLTRKIKEAILAIEIERKYTKDEILENYLNTIYFGQGAYGIKNASIKYFNREPKDLTIAQAAILASLPKSPTKYSKIENALERQKIVLHQMRNFGFITEEEYDEAVKEKITFVNGNIKSRNEEEQISTSNVAPEFTTVVLSEVRKILKIPEEDQKFLFDGYKIYATVDLDLQRAAYSAFNNNYNLKSRASLNGALFSIDPSNGFVKAMVGGKNYKKGNFNRAISALRQPGSSYKPVVYLAALQKNMAMNSVMEDSPVKIGNWSPKNYDGVFRDSMTLAKALEISNNIIPVKLLQHVGINAAEKVWRDAGIVGGDFPKNYTLALGSISTRPIDMAMFYAALANGGYQVEPQYIYKIENKYGEVIYEAKPKMKKVYDSKDVAILTYMLENAVNYGTGQSAKVFKDGQLIPMAGKTGTTSDYVSAWFTGYTPTLATVVYVGNDDNKSMGVGMTGGAAAAPIWKTYMQTVVDLPNYNVGVFEFIDDYITRKDLTTRDIDLQIGLLDRDGVNKRTALFKAGTEPIESESKFRNGIFF
;
A
#
# COMPACT_ATOMS: atom_id res chain seq x y z
N MET A 1 3.58 -18.88 29.99
CA MET A 1 4.27 -17.70 29.40
C MET A 1 5.62 -18.05 28.75
N ILE A 2 6.29 -19.11 29.16
CA ILE A 2 7.57 -19.57 28.57
C ILE A 2 7.39 -20.73 27.60
N ASP A 3 6.27 -21.44 27.62
CA ASP A 3 5.97 -22.55 26.71
C ASP A 3 5.85 -22.20 25.24
N GLY A 4 5.90 -20.90 24.92
CA GLY A 4 5.88 -20.37 23.57
C GLY A 4 7.11 -19.57 23.19
N TYR A 5 8.26 -19.76 23.86
CA TYR A 5 9.50 -19.13 23.40
C TYR A 5 9.91 -19.77 22.07
N ALA A 6 9.49 -19.13 21.00
CA ALA A 6 10.09 -19.36 19.70
C ALA A 6 11.25 -18.36 19.54
N PRO A 7 12.41 -18.80 19.06
CA PRO A 7 13.46 -17.88 18.67
C PRO A 7 12.89 -16.83 17.73
N VAL A 8 13.57 -15.70 17.62
CA VAL A 8 13.17 -14.58 16.74
C VAL A 8 12.71 -15.14 15.41
N SER A 9 11.40 -15.10 15.19
CA SER A 9 10.79 -15.60 13.96
C SER A 9 10.58 -14.41 13.03
N PRO A 10 10.91 -14.53 11.75
CA PRO A 10 10.61 -13.48 10.80
C PRO A 10 9.10 -13.23 10.74
N SER A 11 8.70 -11.99 10.63
CA SER A 11 7.31 -11.68 10.31
C SER A 11 7.03 -12.05 8.84
N VAL A 12 5.84 -12.57 8.57
CA VAL A 12 5.46 -13.07 7.24
C VAL A 12 4.22 -12.33 6.76
N ILE A 13 4.24 -11.91 5.50
CA ILE A 13 3.09 -11.31 4.84
C ILE A 13 2.42 -12.37 3.95
N TYR A 14 1.14 -12.51 4.14
CA TYR A 14 0.26 -13.40 3.37
C TYR A 14 -0.74 -12.56 2.55
N ASP A 15 -1.21 -13.12 1.43
CA ASP A 15 -2.34 -12.57 0.70
C ASP A 15 -3.67 -12.91 1.40
N ILE A 16 -4.78 -12.45 0.81
CA ILE A 16 -6.12 -12.69 1.37
C ILE A 16 -6.49 -14.17 1.42
N ASN A 17 -5.88 -15.00 0.57
CA ASN A 17 -6.11 -16.45 0.46
C ASN A 17 -5.13 -17.27 1.32
N GLY A 18 -4.23 -16.60 2.06
CA GLY A 18 -3.22 -17.26 2.91
C GLY A 18 -1.95 -17.68 2.16
N ASN A 19 -1.78 -17.27 0.90
CA ASN A 19 -0.54 -17.49 0.16
C ASN A 19 0.54 -16.51 0.62
N GLN A 20 1.76 -16.99 0.79
CA GLN A 20 2.86 -16.16 1.22
C GLN A 20 3.28 -15.17 0.13
N ILE A 21 3.29 -13.88 0.45
CA ILE A 21 3.77 -12.79 -0.41
C ILE A 21 5.24 -12.57 -0.18
N ASP A 22 5.61 -12.40 1.08
CA ASP A 22 6.97 -12.05 1.48
C ASP A 22 7.27 -12.59 2.89
N THR A 23 8.53 -12.96 3.09
CA THR A 23 9.07 -13.16 4.43
C THR A 23 9.95 -11.96 4.75
N ILE A 24 9.58 -11.23 5.78
CA ILE A 24 10.37 -10.08 6.21
C ILE A 24 11.61 -10.62 6.91
N MET A 25 12.62 -10.94 6.12
CA MET A 25 13.93 -11.31 6.61
C MET A 25 14.91 -10.16 6.37
N VAL A 26 15.69 -9.80 7.38
CA VAL A 26 17.01 -9.23 7.11
C VAL A 26 17.85 -10.37 6.52
N GLN A 27 18.41 -10.16 5.36
CA GLN A 27 19.29 -11.16 4.74
C GLN A 27 20.25 -11.74 5.77
N ASN A 28 20.34 -13.08 5.82
CA ASN A 28 21.24 -13.89 6.64
C ASN A 28 20.86 -14.14 8.11
N ARG A 29 19.61 -14.30 8.47
CA ARG A 29 19.22 -14.87 9.76
C ARG A 29 18.88 -16.34 9.68
N ALA A 30 19.76 -17.18 9.22
CA ALA A 30 19.78 -18.53 9.73
C ALA A 30 20.39 -18.44 11.15
N PRO A 31 19.64 -18.78 12.22
CA PRO A 31 20.27 -18.93 13.54
C PRO A 31 21.41 -19.93 13.39
N ILE A 32 22.55 -19.60 13.96
CA ILE A 32 23.69 -20.51 13.97
C ILE A 32 23.73 -21.22 15.33
N GLY A 33 24.06 -22.51 15.31
CA GLY A 33 24.24 -23.27 16.51
C GLY A 33 25.43 -22.80 17.33
N ILE A 34 25.37 -22.94 18.67
CA ILE A 34 26.44 -22.50 19.55
C ILE A 34 27.78 -23.17 19.20
N GLY A 35 27.75 -24.40 18.68
CA GLY A 35 28.94 -25.13 18.22
C GLY A 35 29.61 -24.53 16.97
N GLU A 36 28.91 -23.71 16.21
CA GLU A 36 29.45 -22.97 15.05
C GLU A 36 30.09 -21.62 15.45
N ILE A 37 29.89 -21.19 16.70
CA ILE A 37 30.45 -19.95 17.25
C ILE A 37 31.71 -20.28 18.04
N PRO A 38 32.92 -19.86 17.60
CA PRO A 38 34.15 -20.15 18.30
C PRO A 38 34.13 -19.74 19.76
N LEU A 39 34.86 -20.48 20.61
CA LEU A 39 34.86 -20.26 22.04
C LEU A 39 35.36 -18.86 22.41
N HIS A 40 36.37 -18.32 21.71
CA HIS A 40 36.85 -16.97 21.95
C HIS A 40 35.79 -15.89 21.63
N VAL A 41 34.91 -16.14 20.66
CA VAL A 41 33.76 -15.25 20.37
C VAL A 41 32.76 -15.31 21.53
N GLN A 42 32.35 -16.51 21.97
CA GLN A 42 31.47 -16.68 23.14
C GLN A 42 32.05 -15.99 24.37
N ASN A 43 33.33 -16.22 24.64
CA ASN A 43 34.04 -15.68 25.79
C ASN A 43 34.17 -14.17 25.79
N ALA A 44 34.26 -13.51 24.62
CA ALA A 44 34.28 -12.06 24.51
C ALA A 44 32.97 -11.45 25.09
N PHE A 45 31.79 -12.05 24.78
CA PHE A 45 30.51 -11.61 25.36
C PHE A 45 30.41 -11.94 26.86
N LEU A 46 30.84 -13.12 27.27
CA LEU A 46 30.82 -13.50 28.68
C LEU A 46 31.73 -12.59 29.51
N ALA A 47 32.91 -12.24 29.03
CA ALA A 47 33.86 -11.38 29.73
C ALA A 47 33.31 -10.00 30.06
N ILE A 48 32.52 -9.41 29.15
CA ILE A 48 32.06 -8.02 29.31
C ILE A 48 30.62 -7.94 29.86
N GLU A 49 29.75 -8.88 29.51
CA GLU A 49 28.35 -8.85 29.88
C GLU A 49 28.05 -9.68 31.14
N ASP A 50 28.59 -10.88 31.26
CA ASP A 50 28.24 -11.80 32.35
C ASP A 50 29.31 -12.87 32.63
N ARG A 51 30.39 -12.50 33.30
CA ARG A 51 31.54 -13.39 33.57
C ARG A 51 31.21 -14.67 34.35
N LYS A 52 30.13 -14.65 35.15
CA LYS A 52 29.66 -15.77 35.96
C LYS A 52 28.50 -16.52 35.33
N PHE A 53 28.20 -16.26 34.04
CA PHE A 53 27.08 -16.82 33.34
C PHE A 53 26.94 -18.34 33.51
N ARG A 54 28.09 -19.04 33.42
CA ARG A 54 28.10 -20.52 33.50
C ARG A 54 27.85 -21.07 34.91
N THR A 55 27.87 -20.21 35.96
CA THR A 55 27.79 -20.64 37.35
C THR A 55 26.59 -20.17 38.14
N HIS A 56 25.94 -19.08 37.72
CA HIS A 56 24.70 -18.62 38.37
C HIS A 56 23.44 -19.22 37.72
N HIS A 57 22.28 -19.04 38.36
CA HIS A 57 20.99 -19.55 37.91
C HIS A 57 20.03 -18.37 37.59
N GLY A 58 20.34 -17.61 36.53
CA GLY A 58 19.52 -16.49 36.01
C GLY A 58 19.76 -15.14 36.70
N PHE A 59 20.29 -15.15 37.91
CA PHE A 59 20.50 -13.92 38.68
C PHE A 59 21.81 -13.97 39.46
N ASP A 60 22.64 -12.92 39.37
CA ASP A 60 23.85 -12.74 40.19
C ASP A 60 23.56 -11.73 41.31
N PHE A 61 23.24 -12.25 42.50
CA PHE A 61 22.91 -11.45 43.68
C PHE A 61 24.05 -10.52 44.09
N VAL A 62 25.29 -11.02 44.06
CA VAL A 62 26.46 -10.25 44.47
C VAL A 62 26.72 -9.08 43.52
N ARG A 63 26.62 -9.32 42.22
CA ARG A 63 26.79 -8.29 41.18
C ARG A 63 25.68 -7.27 41.24
N THR A 64 24.44 -7.70 41.43
CA THR A 64 23.28 -6.79 41.50
C THR A 64 23.33 -5.91 42.77
N ALA A 65 23.66 -6.49 43.92
CA ALA A 65 23.80 -5.73 45.18
C ALA A 65 24.95 -4.69 45.06
N ARG A 66 26.06 -5.09 44.47
CA ARG A 66 27.19 -4.16 44.21
C ARG A 66 26.80 -3.04 43.26
N ALA A 67 26.12 -3.36 42.16
CA ALA A 67 25.67 -2.35 41.19
C ALA A 67 24.67 -1.36 41.83
N ALA A 68 23.74 -1.86 42.66
CA ALA A 68 22.82 -1.04 43.42
C ALA A 68 23.55 -0.10 44.41
N PHE A 69 24.51 -0.63 45.17
CA PHE A 69 25.32 0.14 46.13
C PHE A 69 26.12 1.25 45.43
N LEU A 70 26.78 0.94 44.28
CA LEU A 70 27.55 1.92 43.52
C LEU A 70 26.66 3.00 42.89
N THR A 71 25.45 2.64 42.51
CA THR A 71 24.45 3.61 41.97
C THR A 71 23.94 4.55 43.05
N ILE A 72 23.63 4.03 44.25
CA ILE A 72 23.15 4.81 45.41
C ILE A 72 24.26 5.74 45.90
N THR A 73 25.50 5.28 45.91
CA THR A 73 26.64 6.08 46.39
C THR A 73 27.23 7.05 45.35
N GLY A 74 26.65 7.08 44.12
CA GLY A 74 27.05 8.02 43.06
C GLY A 74 28.45 7.73 42.45
N ARG A 75 29.11 6.64 42.84
CA ARG A 75 30.54 6.37 42.48
C ARG A 75 30.77 5.84 41.08
N ARG A 76 29.82 5.06 40.51
CA ARG A 76 29.83 4.61 39.10
C ARG A 76 28.55 3.83 38.78
N ARG A 77 28.00 3.97 37.55
CA ARG A 77 26.93 3.09 37.08
C ARG A 77 27.54 1.81 36.49
N GLU A 78 27.48 0.71 37.21
CA GLU A 78 27.79 -0.63 36.69
C GLU A 78 26.50 -1.35 36.26
N GLY A 79 26.54 -2.07 35.11
CA GLY A 79 25.43 -2.91 34.67
C GLY A 79 25.32 -4.17 35.54
N GLY A 80 24.22 -4.31 36.30
CA GLY A 80 24.00 -5.45 37.20
C GLY A 80 23.20 -6.60 36.58
N SER A 81 22.72 -6.51 35.33
CA SER A 81 21.89 -7.52 34.71
C SER A 81 22.73 -8.65 34.13
N THR A 82 22.23 -9.90 34.28
CA THR A 82 22.82 -11.08 33.66
C THR A 82 22.45 -11.18 32.17
N LEU A 83 23.17 -12.04 31.41
CA LEU A 83 22.83 -12.38 30.02
C LEU A 83 21.40 -12.93 29.92
N THR A 84 20.98 -13.79 30.83
CA THR A 84 19.64 -14.35 30.88
C THR A 84 18.57 -13.29 31.14
N GLN A 85 18.86 -12.31 32.00
CA GLN A 85 17.97 -11.16 32.22
C GLN A 85 17.88 -10.26 30.96
N GLN A 86 18.97 -10.08 30.24
CA GLN A 86 18.96 -9.33 28.98
C GLN A 86 18.15 -10.07 27.91
N LEU A 87 18.30 -11.40 27.85
CA LEU A 87 17.49 -12.24 26.95
C LEU A 87 16.01 -12.15 27.32
N ALA A 88 15.66 -12.29 28.60
CA ALA A 88 14.29 -12.15 29.10
C ALA A 88 13.67 -10.78 28.73
N LYS A 89 14.43 -9.70 28.95
CA LYS A 89 14.01 -8.34 28.59
C LYS A 89 13.74 -8.22 27.09
N ASN A 90 14.67 -8.69 26.26
CA ASN A 90 14.59 -8.51 24.81
C ASN A 90 13.52 -9.41 24.16
N ALA A 91 13.23 -10.56 24.75
CA ALA A 91 12.28 -11.53 24.20
C ALA A 91 10.84 -11.34 24.68
N PHE A 92 10.62 -10.89 25.92
CA PHE A 92 9.30 -10.97 26.57
C PHE A 92 8.76 -9.66 27.14
N LEU A 93 9.57 -8.58 27.22
CA LEU A 93 9.17 -7.37 27.95
C LEU A 93 9.18 -6.13 27.06
N SER A 94 8.31 -5.17 27.40
CA SER A 94 8.26 -3.85 26.74
C SER A 94 9.52 -3.01 27.06
N PRO A 95 9.88 -2.02 26.23
CA PRO A 95 11.07 -1.18 26.41
C PRO A 95 11.00 -0.24 27.61
N GLU A 96 9.85 -0.12 28.30
CA GLU A 96 9.65 0.77 29.44
C GLU A 96 10.62 0.48 30.59
N GLN A 97 11.17 1.55 31.19
CA GLN A 97 12.12 1.44 32.32
C GLN A 97 11.40 1.59 33.67
N THR A 98 10.61 0.57 34.05
CA THR A 98 9.89 0.55 35.34
C THR A 98 10.47 -0.50 36.30
N LEU A 99 10.29 -0.28 37.61
CA LEU A 99 10.68 -1.25 38.64
C LEU A 99 9.92 -2.57 38.46
N THR A 100 8.63 -2.50 38.14
CA THR A 100 7.77 -3.66 37.86
C THR A 100 8.32 -4.51 36.72
N ARG A 101 8.80 -3.86 35.65
CA ARG A 101 9.46 -4.58 34.53
C ARG A 101 10.74 -5.28 35.01
N LYS A 102 11.53 -4.64 35.86
CA LYS A 102 12.77 -5.24 36.37
C LYS A 102 12.53 -6.48 37.24
N ILE A 103 11.44 -6.50 38.00
CA ILE A 103 11.02 -7.68 38.76
C ILE A 103 10.57 -8.80 37.79
N LYS A 104 9.75 -8.49 36.79
CA LYS A 104 9.33 -9.45 35.76
C LYS A 104 10.54 -10.05 35.02
N GLU A 105 11.53 -9.23 34.69
CA GLU A 105 12.79 -9.64 34.05
C GLU A 105 13.55 -10.68 34.90
N ALA A 106 13.64 -10.45 36.21
CA ALA A 106 14.29 -11.39 37.13
C ALA A 106 13.55 -12.73 37.24
N ILE A 107 12.22 -12.69 37.37
CA ILE A 107 11.40 -13.91 37.43
C ILE A 107 11.53 -14.73 36.14
N LEU A 108 11.40 -14.06 34.98
CA LEU A 108 11.55 -14.72 33.68
C LEU A 108 12.96 -15.31 33.49
N ALA A 109 14.00 -14.62 33.94
CA ALA A 109 15.36 -15.14 33.85
C ALA A 109 15.55 -16.44 34.64
N ILE A 110 14.97 -16.54 35.84
CA ILE A 110 15.01 -17.78 36.64
C ILE A 110 14.25 -18.91 35.92
N GLU A 111 13.11 -18.61 35.32
CA GLU A 111 12.33 -19.62 34.60
C GLU A 111 13.00 -20.09 33.30
N ILE A 112 13.67 -19.17 32.57
CA ILE A 112 14.50 -19.51 31.40
C ILE A 112 15.59 -20.50 31.81
N GLU A 113 16.32 -20.22 32.88
CA GLU A 113 17.39 -21.09 33.38
C GLU A 113 16.92 -22.45 33.89
N ARG A 114 15.62 -22.59 34.24
CA ARG A 114 15.03 -23.91 34.60
C ARG A 114 14.72 -24.76 33.38
N LYS A 115 14.43 -24.13 32.25
CA LYS A 115 13.98 -24.78 31.01
C LYS A 115 15.08 -25.04 29.99
N TYR A 116 16.07 -24.18 29.94
CA TYR A 116 17.10 -24.17 28.92
C TYR A 116 18.49 -24.33 29.52
N THR A 117 19.35 -25.01 28.81
CA THR A 117 20.77 -25.13 29.15
C THR A 117 21.51 -23.80 28.96
N LYS A 118 22.66 -23.65 29.58
CA LYS A 118 23.50 -22.45 29.39
C LYS A 118 23.88 -22.22 27.94
N ASP A 119 24.12 -23.27 27.19
CA ASP A 119 24.48 -23.18 25.78
C ASP A 119 23.29 -22.71 24.93
N GLU A 120 22.10 -23.24 25.18
CA GLU A 120 20.88 -22.77 24.50
C GLU A 120 20.54 -21.31 24.83
N ILE A 121 20.76 -20.87 26.08
CA ILE A 121 20.57 -19.48 26.48
C ILE A 121 21.56 -18.56 25.78
N LEU A 122 22.84 -18.94 25.71
CA LEU A 122 23.88 -18.17 25.04
C LEU A 122 23.67 -18.12 23.53
N GLU A 123 23.28 -19.24 22.92
CA GLU A 123 22.92 -19.34 21.50
C GLU A 123 21.79 -18.37 21.16
N ASN A 124 20.70 -18.44 21.94
CA ASN A 124 19.56 -17.56 21.75
C ASN A 124 19.93 -16.07 21.93
N TYR A 125 20.76 -15.77 22.94
CA TYR A 125 21.24 -14.40 23.15
C TYR A 125 22.05 -13.90 21.95
N LEU A 126 23.04 -14.67 21.50
CA LEU A 126 23.91 -14.29 20.38
C LEU A 126 23.16 -14.20 19.05
N ASN A 127 22.11 -14.98 18.84
CA ASN A 127 21.28 -14.92 17.65
C ASN A 127 20.26 -13.79 17.65
N THR A 128 19.96 -13.18 18.81
CA THR A 128 18.86 -12.20 18.93
C THR A 128 19.30 -10.78 19.22
N ILE A 129 20.49 -10.58 19.83
CA ILE A 129 20.92 -9.27 20.28
C ILE A 129 21.17 -8.30 19.13
N TYR A 130 20.89 -7.02 19.37
CA TYR A 130 21.11 -5.94 18.42
C TYR A 130 22.51 -5.39 18.52
N PHE A 131 23.24 -5.36 17.40
CA PHE A 131 24.62 -4.90 17.28
C PHE A 131 24.76 -3.49 16.68
N GLY A 132 23.67 -2.79 16.44
CA GLY A 132 23.68 -1.51 15.73
C GLY A 132 23.57 -1.66 14.22
N GLN A 133 23.27 -0.55 13.52
CA GLN A 133 23.20 -0.48 12.06
C GLN A 133 22.29 -1.55 11.40
N GLY A 134 21.18 -1.89 12.05
CA GLY A 134 20.28 -2.92 11.56
C GLY A 134 20.78 -4.37 11.71
N ALA A 135 21.95 -4.60 12.32
CA ALA A 135 22.48 -5.95 12.53
C ALA A 135 21.94 -6.58 13.82
N TYR A 136 21.10 -7.58 13.67
CA TYR A 136 20.61 -8.44 14.75
C TYR A 136 21.21 -9.84 14.61
N GLY A 137 21.72 -10.38 15.71
CA GLY A 137 22.42 -11.68 15.76
C GLY A 137 23.87 -11.60 15.30
N ILE A 138 24.68 -12.50 15.88
CA ILE A 138 26.14 -12.54 15.72
C ILE A 138 26.56 -12.76 14.27
N LYS A 139 25.84 -13.61 13.52
CA LYS A 139 26.15 -13.89 12.11
C LYS A 139 26.03 -12.64 11.25
N ASN A 140 24.92 -11.92 11.38
CA ASN A 140 24.72 -10.68 10.64
C ASN A 140 25.71 -9.60 11.01
N ALA A 141 26.01 -9.47 12.30
CA ALA A 141 26.99 -8.51 12.77
C ALA A 141 28.38 -8.83 12.21
N SER A 142 28.80 -10.09 12.23
CA SER A 142 30.07 -10.55 11.68
C SER A 142 30.21 -10.21 10.19
N ILE A 143 29.20 -10.55 9.41
CA ILE A 143 29.19 -10.26 7.97
C ILE A 143 29.14 -8.73 7.72
N LYS A 144 28.28 -8.01 8.44
CA LYS A 144 28.09 -6.56 8.23
C LYS A 144 29.32 -5.75 8.58
N TYR A 145 29.98 -6.06 9.68
CA TYR A 145 31.13 -5.29 10.13
C TYR A 145 32.46 -5.73 9.50
N PHE A 146 32.61 -7.04 9.20
CA PHE A 146 33.88 -7.61 8.80
C PHE A 146 33.84 -8.43 7.50
N ASN A 147 32.67 -8.68 6.92
CA ASN A 147 32.45 -9.58 5.78
C ASN A 147 33.04 -11.00 6.04
N ARG A 148 32.83 -11.51 7.26
CA ARG A 148 33.29 -12.82 7.72
C ARG A 148 32.18 -13.63 8.36
N GLU A 149 32.22 -14.95 8.20
CA GLU A 149 31.38 -15.84 9.00
C GLU A 149 31.87 -15.81 10.47
N PRO A 150 30.98 -16.05 11.47
CA PRO A 150 31.35 -16.04 12.89
C PRO A 150 32.54 -16.95 13.24
N LYS A 151 32.63 -18.09 12.57
CA LYS A 151 33.76 -19.05 12.76
C LYS A 151 35.13 -18.49 12.38
N ASP A 152 35.16 -17.47 11.53
CA ASP A 152 36.40 -16.88 10.99
C ASP A 152 36.76 -15.54 11.69
N LEU A 153 36.05 -15.18 12.76
CA LEU A 153 36.31 -13.97 13.54
C LEU A 153 37.62 -14.11 14.34
N THR A 154 38.45 -13.09 14.31
CA THR A 154 39.59 -12.99 15.22
C THR A 154 39.15 -12.59 16.63
N ILE A 155 40.02 -12.79 17.63
CA ILE A 155 39.79 -12.34 19.01
C ILE A 155 39.54 -10.84 19.06
N ALA A 156 40.29 -10.05 18.29
CA ALA A 156 40.11 -8.61 18.21
C ALA A 156 38.77 -8.20 17.60
N GLN A 157 38.29 -8.90 16.57
CA GLN A 157 37.00 -8.68 15.95
C GLN A 157 35.85 -9.11 16.88
N ALA A 158 35.97 -10.25 17.56
CA ALA A 158 35.04 -10.72 18.56
C ALA A 158 34.87 -9.72 19.70
N ALA A 159 35.95 -9.12 20.18
CA ALA A 159 35.92 -8.09 21.22
C ALA A 159 35.20 -6.81 20.76
N ILE A 160 35.32 -6.43 19.48
CA ILE A 160 34.54 -5.34 18.90
C ILE A 160 33.06 -5.68 18.95
N LEU A 161 32.65 -6.83 18.42
CA LEU A 161 31.22 -7.21 18.42
C LEU A 161 30.67 -7.27 19.84
N ALA A 162 31.40 -7.84 20.79
CA ALA A 162 31.00 -7.88 22.20
C ALA A 162 30.86 -6.49 22.85
N SER A 163 31.50 -5.47 22.28
CA SER A 163 31.39 -4.09 22.77
C SER A 163 30.11 -3.37 22.40
N LEU A 164 29.45 -3.78 21.31
CA LEU A 164 28.33 -3.07 20.67
C LEU A 164 27.01 -3.10 21.47
N PRO A 165 26.59 -4.23 22.07
CA PRO A 165 25.27 -4.37 22.70
C PRO A 165 24.97 -3.37 23.82
N LYS A 166 26.01 -2.88 24.51
CA LYS A 166 25.84 -1.91 25.61
C LYS A 166 25.20 -0.58 25.18
N SER A 167 25.55 -0.11 23.98
CA SER A 167 24.98 1.10 23.37
C SER A 167 25.22 1.05 21.85
N PRO A 168 24.38 0.32 21.12
CA PRO A 168 24.61 0.03 19.71
C PRO A 168 24.80 1.28 18.84
N THR A 169 24.01 2.33 19.07
CA THR A 169 24.12 3.61 18.34
C THR A 169 25.45 4.33 18.61
N LYS A 170 25.96 4.28 19.86
CA LYS A 170 27.22 4.94 20.22
C LYS A 170 28.42 4.15 19.71
N TYR A 171 28.41 2.84 19.95
CA TYR A 171 29.56 1.97 19.68
C TYR A 171 29.60 1.41 18.26
N SER A 172 28.60 1.69 17.43
CA SER A 172 28.70 1.46 15.98
C SER A 172 29.59 2.47 15.25
N LYS A 173 30.04 3.55 15.92
CA LYS A 173 31.11 4.43 15.42
C LYS A 173 32.46 3.80 15.69
N ILE A 174 33.32 3.73 14.67
CA ILE A 174 34.59 2.99 14.69
C ILE A 174 35.49 3.39 15.88
N GLU A 175 35.64 4.68 16.12
CA GLU A 175 36.53 5.17 17.21
C GLU A 175 36.02 4.67 18.57
N ASN A 176 34.75 4.76 18.83
CA ASN A 176 34.14 4.31 20.09
C ASN A 176 34.20 2.78 20.24
N ALA A 177 34.07 2.04 19.13
CA ALA A 177 34.17 0.58 19.12
C ALA A 177 35.60 0.15 19.48
N LEU A 178 36.62 0.77 18.89
CA LEU A 178 38.02 0.47 19.15
C LEU A 178 38.44 0.82 20.59
N GLU A 179 37.95 1.94 21.14
CA GLU A 179 38.21 2.26 22.56
C GLU A 179 37.59 1.19 23.49
N ARG A 180 36.37 0.75 23.18
CA ARG A 180 35.70 -0.23 24.01
C ARG A 180 36.23 -1.65 23.80
N GLN A 181 36.72 -2.00 22.60
CA GLN A 181 37.44 -3.24 22.31
C GLN A 181 38.57 -3.49 23.31
N LYS A 182 39.40 -2.48 23.60
CA LYS A 182 40.51 -2.58 24.56
C LYS A 182 40.01 -2.99 25.95
N ILE A 183 38.83 -2.48 26.36
CA ILE A 183 38.19 -2.86 27.63
C ILE A 183 37.78 -4.33 27.60
N VAL A 184 37.16 -4.80 26.49
CA VAL A 184 36.76 -6.20 26.35
C VAL A 184 37.98 -7.13 26.38
N LEU A 185 39.01 -6.85 25.59
CA LEU A 185 40.23 -7.63 25.54
C LEU A 185 40.92 -7.71 26.92
N HIS A 186 41.01 -6.58 27.64
CA HIS A 186 41.52 -6.55 28.99
C HIS A 186 40.71 -7.43 29.96
N GLN A 187 39.35 -7.46 29.83
CA GLN A 187 38.52 -8.33 30.65
C GLN A 187 38.72 -9.82 30.28
N MET A 188 38.81 -10.13 28.97
CA MET A 188 39.07 -11.50 28.52
C MET A 188 40.38 -12.04 29.11
N ARG A 189 41.45 -11.25 29.08
CA ARG A 189 42.74 -11.60 29.70
C ARG A 189 42.61 -11.78 31.22
N ASN A 190 42.02 -10.81 31.91
CA ASN A 190 41.90 -10.81 33.37
C ASN A 190 41.09 -11.99 33.92
N PHE A 191 40.17 -12.54 33.10
CA PHE A 191 39.36 -13.70 33.48
C PHE A 191 39.90 -15.03 32.91
N GLY A 192 41.08 -15.01 32.27
CA GLY A 192 41.72 -16.20 31.73
C GLY A 192 41.01 -16.79 30.51
N PHE A 193 40.26 -15.99 29.78
CA PHE A 193 39.64 -16.41 28.53
C PHE A 193 40.58 -16.34 27.33
N ILE A 194 41.65 -15.56 27.45
CA ILE A 194 42.77 -15.47 26.50
C ILE A 194 44.06 -15.37 27.28
N THR A 195 45.17 -15.82 26.65
CA THR A 195 46.54 -15.71 27.23
C THR A 195 47.06 -14.28 27.11
N GLU A 196 48.21 -14.02 27.71
CA GLU A 196 48.90 -12.71 27.58
C GLU A 196 49.36 -12.48 26.13
N GLU A 197 49.87 -13.54 25.49
CA GLU A 197 50.31 -13.51 24.09
C GLU A 197 49.14 -13.21 23.14
N GLU A 198 47.99 -13.90 23.31
CA GLU A 198 46.80 -13.67 22.52
C GLU A 198 46.24 -12.25 22.72
N TYR A 199 46.33 -11.71 23.94
CA TYR A 199 45.99 -10.33 24.22
C TYR A 199 46.85 -9.34 23.47
N ASP A 200 48.16 -9.53 23.52
CA ASP A 200 49.14 -8.66 22.86
C ASP A 200 49.02 -8.68 21.34
N GLU A 201 48.72 -9.83 20.76
CA GLU A 201 48.40 -9.98 19.33
C GLU A 201 47.10 -9.27 18.96
N ALA A 202 46.03 -9.50 19.72
CA ALA A 202 44.73 -8.91 19.46
C ALA A 202 44.71 -7.37 19.59
N VAL A 203 45.50 -6.81 20.51
CA VAL A 203 45.63 -5.34 20.66
C VAL A 203 46.37 -4.70 19.48
N LYS A 204 47.34 -5.43 18.87
CA LYS A 204 48.12 -4.94 17.72
C LYS A 204 47.44 -5.17 16.38
N GLU A 205 46.39 -6.00 16.34
CA GLU A 205 45.67 -6.32 15.11
C GLU A 205 45.04 -5.09 14.49
N LYS A 206 45.34 -4.83 13.21
CA LYS A 206 44.68 -3.78 12.43
C LYS A 206 43.34 -4.29 11.91
N ILE A 207 42.28 -3.77 12.47
CA ILE A 207 40.92 -4.18 12.07
C ILE A 207 40.50 -3.50 10.77
N THR A 208 40.14 -4.29 9.79
CA THR A 208 39.52 -3.81 8.54
C THR A 208 38.03 -3.95 8.64
N PHE A 209 37.33 -2.80 8.60
CA PHE A 209 35.88 -2.76 8.52
C PHE A 209 35.41 -2.74 7.05
N VAL A 210 34.28 -3.38 6.77
CA VAL A 210 33.66 -3.29 5.44
C VAL A 210 33.33 -1.83 5.15
N ASN A 211 33.89 -1.28 4.06
CA ASN A 211 33.66 0.08 3.57
C ASN A 211 34.09 1.22 4.49
N GLY A 212 35.32 1.28 4.96
CA GLY A 212 36.01 2.45 5.55
C GLY A 212 35.22 3.63 6.15
N ASN A 213 33.95 3.67 5.93
CA ASN A 213 32.90 4.50 6.50
C ASN A 213 31.69 3.63 6.75
N ILE A 214 31.27 3.53 8.00
CA ILE A 214 29.98 2.95 8.37
C ILE A 214 28.87 3.94 7.97
N LYS A 215 28.79 4.30 6.69
CA LYS A 215 27.59 4.94 6.12
C LYS A 215 26.62 3.82 5.81
N SER A 216 25.42 3.98 6.31
CA SER A 216 24.26 3.18 5.93
C SER A 216 24.25 2.99 4.40
N ARG A 217 24.58 1.81 3.93
CA ARG A 217 24.05 1.33 2.67
C ARG A 217 22.54 1.37 2.89
N ASN A 218 21.83 2.05 2.02
CA ASN A 218 20.38 2.24 2.12
C ASN A 218 19.72 0.94 2.57
N GLU A 219 18.93 1.00 3.63
CA GLU A 219 18.22 -0.12 4.25
C GLU A 219 17.31 -0.88 3.26
N GLU A 220 17.16 -0.36 2.05
CA GLU A 220 16.31 -0.84 0.96
C GLU A 220 16.81 -2.12 0.26
N GLU A 221 18.10 -2.46 0.32
CA GLU A 221 18.64 -3.65 -0.39
C GLU A 221 18.57 -4.96 0.42
N GLN A 222 18.07 -4.97 1.65
CA GLN A 222 18.19 -6.12 2.56
C GLN A 222 16.90 -6.91 2.82
N ILE A 223 15.81 -6.66 2.11
CA ILE A 223 14.54 -7.33 2.36
C ILE A 223 14.14 -8.18 1.17
N SER A 224 14.12 -9.50 1.40
CA SER A 224 13.49 -10.57 0.62
C SER A 224 13.96 -10.87 -0.81
N THR A 225 14.21 -12.14 -1.07
CA THR A 225 14.53 -12.72 -2.40
C THR A 225 13.28 -13.24 -3.14
N SER A 226 12.08 -13.20 -2.55
CA SER A 226 10.86 -13.80 -3.12
C SER A 226 9.64 -12.89 -3.10
N ASN A 227 9.82 -11.57 -3.17
CA ASN A 227 8.69 -10.65 -3.09
C ASN A 227 7.88 -10.66 -4.40
N VAL A 228 6.69 -11.25 -4.36
CA VAL A 228 5.78 -11.38 -5.50
C VAL A 228 4.81 -10.19 -5.64
N ALA A 229 4.79 -9.27 -4.67
CA ALA A 229 3.98 -8.05 -4.68
C ALA A 229 4.72 -6.89 -3.97
N PRO A 230 5.82 -6.37 -4.55
CA PRO A 230 6.68 -5.39 -3.90
C PRO A 230 5.99 -4.07 -3.55
N GLU A 231 4.99 -3.64 -4.31
CA GLU A 231 4.15 -2.48 -4.02
C GLU A 231 3.42 -2.67 -2.68
N PHE A 232 2.82 -3.86 -2.49
CA PHE A 232 2.10 -4.18 -1.26
C PHE A 232 3.01 -4.29 -0.06
N THR A 233 4.15 -4.96 -0.17
CA THR A 233 5.09 -5.09 0.95
C THR A 233 5.44 -3.74 1.56
N THR A 234 5.76 -2.75 0.73
CA THR A 234 6.12 -1.40 1.20
C THR A 234 4.96 -0.73 1.95
N VAL A 235 3.76 -0.78 1.37
CA VAL A 235 2.56 -0.16 1.97
C VAL A 235 2.14 -0.90 3.24
N VAL A 236 2.11 -2.23 3.22
CA VAL A 236 1.74 -3.07 4.36
C VAL A 236 2.65 -2.79 5.56
N LEU A 237 3.96 -2.70 5.37
CA LEU A 237 4.89 -2.38 6.46
C LEU A 237 4.63 -1.01 7.08
N SER A 238 4.32 -0.01 6.25
CA SER A 238 3.92 1.31 6.74
C SER A 238 2.60 1.26 7.53
N GLU A 239 1.60 0.52 7.03
CA GLU A 239 0.31 0.38 7.70
C GLU A 239 0.41 -0.42 9.01
N VAL A 240 1.22 -1.49 9.09
CA VAL A 240 1.49 -2.21 10.35
C VAL A 240 2.03 -1.26 11.41
N ARG A 241 2.99 -0.39 11.05
CA ARG A 241 3.54 0.61 11.98
C ARG A 241 2.46 1.53 12.53
N LYS A 242 1.58 2.04 11.67
CA LYS A 242 0.46 2.90 12.09
C LYS A 242 -0.53 2.16 12.99
N ILE A 243 -0.94 0.95 12.61
CA ILE A 243 -1.90 0.12 13.34
C ILE A 243 -1.37 -0.22 14.73
N LEU A 244 -0.13 -0.70 14.82
CA LEU A 244 0.50 -1.12 16.07
C LEU A 244 1.21 0.03 16.81
N LYS A 245 1.16 1.26 16.27
CA LYS A 245 1.81 2.47 16.83
C LYS A 245 3.31 2.29 17.07
N ILE A 246 4.00 1.68 16.10
CA ILE A 246 5.42 1.38 16.16
C ILE A 246 6.21 2.57 15.59
N PRO A 247 7.20 3.14 16.31
CA PRO A 247 8.05 4.21 15.80
C PRO A 247 8.79 3.82 14.51
N GLU A 248 9.09 4.79 13.64
CA GLU A 248 9.77 4.55 12.36
C GLU A 248 11.16 3.93 12.54
N GLU A 249 11.86 4.34 13.58
CA GLU A 249 13.19 3.83 13.94
C GLU A 249 13.18 2.41 14.52
N ASP A 250 12.03 1.91 14.97
CA ASP A 250 11.91 0.57 15.54
C ASP A 250 11.72 -0.48 14.42
N GLN A 251 12.80 -1.23 14.16
CA GLN A 251 12.80 -2.34 13.22
C GLN A 251 12.49 -3.70 13.88
N LYS A 252 12.34 -3.74 15.22
CA LYS A 252 12.18 -4.99 15.96
C LYS A 252 10.92 -5.75 15.56
N PHE A 253 9.83 -5.05 15.26
CA PHE A 253 8.56 -5.67 14.87
C PHE A 253 8.69 -6.60 13.64
N LEU A 254 9.66 -6.35 12.77
CA LEU A 254 9.91 -7.20 11.60
C LEU A 254 10.30 -8.63 11.99
N PHE A 255 10.73 -8.82 13.25
CA PHE A 255 11.27 -10.08 13.79
C PHE A 255 10.48 -10.61 14.99
N ASP A 256 9.36 -9.98 15.29
CA ASP A 256 8.50 -10.42 16.38
C ASP A 256 7.54 -11.55 15.97
N GLY A 257 7.72 -12.11 14.76
CA GLY A 257 6.99 -13.28 14.29
C GLY A 257 5.52 -13.00 13.97
N TYR A 258 5.20 -11.78 13.56
CA TYR A 258 3.84 -11.45 13.13
C TYR A 258 3.47 -12.17 11.85
N LYS A 259 2.23 -12.66 11.79
CA LYS A 259 1.58 -13.05 10.55
C LYS A 259 0.67 -11.92 10.12
N ILE A 260 1.01 -11.30 9.01
CA ILE A 260 0.31 -10.13 8.48
C ILE A 260 -0.46 -10.57 7.24
N TYR A 261 -1.77 -10.50 7.29
CA TYR A 261 -2.64 -10.89 6.19
C TYR A 261 -3.07 -9.63 5.44
N ALA A 262 -2.48 -9.44 4.27
CA ALA A 262 -2.80 -8.34 3.38
C ALA A 262 -4.09 -8.60 2.61
N THR A 263 -4.71 -7.53 2.09
CA THR A 263 -5.95 -7.60 1.33
C THR A 263 -5.74 -7.97 -0.15
N VAL A 264 -4.50 -7.93 -0.63
CA VAL A 264 -4.15 -8.31 -2.00
C VAL A 264 -4.54 -9.76 -2.29
N ASP A 265 -5.01 -10.00 -3.50
CA ASP A 265 -5.21 -11.30 -4.08
C ASP A 265 -4.11 -11.55 -5.10
N LEU A 266 -3.30 -12.59 -4.90
CA LEU A 266 -2.13 -12.84 -5.76
C LEU A 266 -2.50 -13.21 -7.20
N ASP A 267 -3.67 -13.79 -7.44
CA ASP A 267 -4.12 -14.09 -8.80
C ASP A 267 -4.51 -12.80 -9.54
N LEU A 268 -5.22 -11.89 -8.85
CA LEU A 268 -5.51 -10.57 -9.38
C LEU A 268 -4.24 -9.73 -9.56
N GLN A 269 -3.29 -9.83 -8.64
CA GLN A 269 -2.02 -9.11 -8.74
C GLN A 269 -1.18 -9.59 -9.94
N ARG A 270 -1.12 -10.91 -10.18
CA ARG A 270 -0.45 -11.49 -11.35
C ARG A 270 -1.12 -11.06 -12.65
N ALA A 271 -2.46 -11.07 -12.68
CA ALA A 271 -3.24 -10.56 -13.81
C ALA A 271 -2.93 -9.08 -14.10
N ALA A 272 -2.83 -8.25 -13.04
CA ALA A 272 -2.49 -6.83 -13.16
C ALA A 272 -1.07 -6.62 -13.72
N TYR A 273 -0.07 -7.33 -13.19
CA TYR A 273 1.30 -7.28 -13.73
C TYR A 273 1.37 -7.73 -15.18
N SER A 274 0.68 -8.83 -15.51
CA SER A 274 0.66 -9.35 -16.88
C SER A 274 0.03 -8.35 -17.85
N ALA A 275 -1.13 -7.81 -17.52
CA ALA A 275 -1.84 -6.83 -18.35
C ALA A 275 -1.01 -5.55 -18.54
N PHE A 276 -0.35 -5.08 -17.48
CA PHE A 276 0.41 -3.84 -17.49
C PHE A 276 1.75 -4.01 -18.21
N ASN A 277 2.59 -4.96 -17.79
CA ASN A 277 3.95 -5.13 -18.31
C ASN A 277 3.97 -5.72 -19.73
N ASN A 278 2.93 -6.46 -20.15
CA ASN A 278 2.83 -7.02 -21.49
C ASN A 278 2.11 -6.12 -22.51
N ASN A 279 1.59 -4.96 -22.06
CA ASN A 279 0.95 -4.03 -22.97
C ASN A 279 1.93 -3.52 -24.05
N TYR A 280 1.50 -3.52 -25.31
CA TYR A 280 2.34 -3.14 -26.45
C TYR A 280 2.92 -1.74 -26.31
N ASN A 281 2.10 -0.75 -25.95
CA ASN A 281 2.55 0.63 -25.83
C ASN A 281 3.61 0.81 -24.73
N LEU A 282 3.43 0.14 -23.59
CA LEU A 282 4.38 0.18 -22.48
C LEU A 282 5.69 -0.57 -22.80
N LYS A 283 5.60 -1.68 -23.54
CA LYS A 283 6.79 -2.43 -23.97
C LYS A 283 7.61 -1.71 -25.03
N SER A 284 6.94 -1.14 -26.02
CA SER A 284 7.61 -0.53 -27.18
C SER A 284 8.23 0.83 -26.89
N ARG A 285 7.82 1.50 -25.80
CA ARG A 285 8.27 2.86 -25.46
C ARG A 285 8.86 2.89 -24.05
N ALA A 286 10.18 3.07 -23.96
CA ALA A 286 10.92 3.05 -22.70
C ALA A 286 10.46 4.15 -21.72
N SER A 287 10.12 5.34 -22.23
CA SER A 287 9.68 6.50 -21.43
C SER A 287 8.28 6.34 -20.84
N LEU A 288 7.42 5.51 -21.46
CA LEU A 288 6.06 5.33 -20.95
C LEU A 288 6.04 4.50 -19.67
N ASN A 289 5.27 4.98 -18.73
CA ASN A 289 5.00 4.32 -17.46
C ASN A 289 3.52 4.50 -17.08
N GLY A 290 3.15 4.20 -15.85
CA GLY A 290 1.79 4.39 -15.39
C GLY A 290 1.50 3.63 -14.11
N ALA A 291 0.24 3.34 -13.87
CA ALA A 291 -0.24 2.61 -12.70
C ALA A 291 -1.53 1.86 -12.99
N LEU A 292 -1.77 0.82 -12.19
CA LEU A 292 -3.07 0.17 -12.05
C LEU A 292 -3.40 0.11 -10.55
N PHE A 293 -4.64 0.41 -10.19
CA PHE A 293 -5.16 0.29 -8.83
C PHE A 293 -6.54 -0.33 -8.85
N SER A 294 -6.73 -1.43 -8.13
CA SER A 294 -7.97 -2.20 -8.10
C SER A 294 -8.43 -2.44 -6.67
N ILE A 295 -9.68 -2.06 -6.36
CA ILE A 295 -10.26 -2.06 -5.01
C ILE A 295 -11.64 -2.71 -5.04
N ASP A 296 -11.94 -3.49 -4.00
CA ASP A 296 -13.27 -4.04 -3.75
C ASP A 296 -14.19 -2.95 -3.18
N PRO A 297 -15.26 -2.58 -3.90
CA PRO A 297 -16.15 -1.51 -3.46
C PRO A 297 -17.00 -1.86 -2.24
N SER A 298 -17.11 -3.14 -1.88
CA SER A 298 -17.93 -3.58 -0.74
C SER A 298 -17.24 -3.41 0.62
N ASN A 299 -15.91 -3.33 0.65
CA ASN A 299 -15.15 -3.32 1.91
C ASN A 299 -13.89 -2.43 1.88
N GLY A 300 -13.50 -1.93 0.71
CA GLY A 300 -12.28 -1.12 0.56
C GLY A 300 -10.99 -1.93 0.47
N PHE A 301 -11.05 -3.24 0.35
CA PHE A 301 -9.86 -4.07 0.23
C PHE A 301 -9.15 -3.84 -1.11
N VAL A 302 -7.89 -3.42 -1.04
CA VAL A 302 -7.06 -3.25 -2.23
C VAL A 302 -6.64 -4.64 -2.73
N LYS A 303 -7.16 -5.04 -3.89
CA LYS A 303 -7.00 -6.39 -4.45
C LYS A 303 -5.78 -6.54 -5.34
N ALA A 304 -5.44 -5.47 -6.08
CA ALA A 304 -4.26 -5.44 -6.93
C ALA A 304 -3.74 -4.00 -7.07
N MET A 305 -2.42 -3.85 -7.23
CA MET A 305 -1.78 -2.56 -7.41
C MET A 305 -0.50 -2.72 -8.23
N VAL A 306 -0.35 -1.91 -9.28
CA VAL A 306 0.89 -1.78 -10.05
C VAL A 306 1.37 -0.34 -9.96
N GLY A 307 2.51 -0.14 -9.34
CA GLY A 307 3.11 1.19 -9.13
C GLY A 307 3.95 1.69 -10.30
N GLY A 308 4.17 0.86 -11.30
CA GLY A 308 4.92 1.18 -12.50
C GLY A 308 5.40 -0.05 -13.26
N LYS A 309 5.94 0.19 -14.44
CA LYS A 309 6.51 -0.86 -15.29
C LYS A 309 7.73 -1.48 -14.61
N ASN A 310 7.75 -2.84 -14.54
CA ASN A 310 8.84 -3.59 -13.90
C ASN A 310 9.16 -3.08 -12.49
N TYR A 311 8.14 -2.80 -11.70
CA TYR A 311 8.26 -2.22 -10.37
C TYR A 311 9.15 -3.09 -9.46
N LYS A 312 10.02 -2.42 -8.70
CA LYS A 312 10.83 -3.03 -7.64
C LYS A 312 10.58 -2.29 -6.34
N LYS A 313 10.82 -2.96 -5.22
CA LYS A 313 10.71 -2.34 -3.90
C LYS A 313 11.58 -1.07 -3.83
N GLY A 314 11.05 0.00 -3.23
CA GLY A 314 11.71 1.30 -3.17
C GLY A 314 11.48 2.21 -4.39
N ASN A 315 10.94 1.69 -5.49
CA ASN A 315 10.57 2.55 -6.62
C ASN A 315 9.38 3.44 -6.26
N PHE A 316 9.26 4.57 -6.96
CA PHE A 316 8.12 5.47 -6.83
C PHE A 316 6.82 4.77 -7.23
N ASN A 317 5.90 4.61 -6.27
CA ASN A 317 4.62 3.96 -6.48
C ASN A 317 3.60 4.95 -7.05
N ARG A 318 3.39 4.91 -8.37
CA ARG A 318 2.49 5.84 -9.08
C ARG A 318 1.03 5.62 -8.73
N ALA A 319 0.65 4.42 -8.33
CA ALA A 319 -0.75 4.09 -8.00
C ALA A 319 -1.29 4.92 -6.82
N ILE A 320 -0.43 5.23 -5.85
CA ILE A 320 -0.80 5.94 -4.62
C ILE A 320 -0.16 7.32 -4.45
N SER A 321 0.82 7.66 -5.30
CA SER A 321 1.62 8.88 -5.10
C SER A 321 1.68 9.82 -6.30
N ALA A 322 1.44 9.34 -7.53
CA ALA A 322 1.54 10.18 -8.71
C ALA A 322 0.34 11.12 -8.86
N LEU A 323 0.59 12.41 -8.74
CA LEU A 323 -0.41 13.45 -9.03
C LEU A 323 -0.45 13.71 -10.54
N ARG A 324 -1.57 13.42 -11.19
CA ARG A 324 -1.78 13.57 -12.63
C ARG A 324 -3.19 14.07 -12.92
N GLN A 325 -3.36 14.79 -14.02
CA GLN A 325 -4.68 15.23 -14.45
C GLN A 325 -5.46 14.05 -15.05
N PRO A 326 -6.67 13.74 -14.54
CA PRO A 326 -7.49 12.63 -15.02
C PRO A 326 -8.22 12.94 -16.35
N GLY A 327 -8.26 14.20 -16.77
CA GLY A 327 -9.00 14.61 -17.95
C GLY A 327 -10.47 14.21 -17.88
N SER A 328 -11.03 13.77 -18.97
CA SER A 328 -12.46 13.43 -19.07
C SER A 328 -12.95 12.31 -18.14
N SER A 329 -12.05 11.54 -17.49
CA SER A 329 -12.47 10.57 -16.46
C SER A 329 -12.97 11.25 -15.16
N TYR A 330 -12.73 12.55 -15.01
CA TYR A 330 -13.31 13.36 -13.93
C TYR A 330 -14.77 13.79 -14.18
N LYS A 331 -15.25 13.79 -15.42
CA LYS A 331 -16.61 14.26 -15.77
C LYS A 331 -17.73 13.66 -14.91
N PRO A 332 -17.71 12.37 -14.54
CA PRO A 332 -18.76 11.77 -13.70
C PRO A 332 -18.98 12.52 -12.37
N VAL A 333 -17.97 13.21 -11.82
CA VAL A 333 -18.13 14.04 -10.62
C VAL A 333 -19.09 15.20 -10.88
N VAL A 334 -18.95 15.87 -12.03
CA VAL A 334 -19.81 16.99 -12.42
C VAL A 334 -21.23 16.50 -12.74
N TYR A 335 -21.34 15.35 -13.40
CA TYR A 335 -22.64 14.75 -13.74
C TYR A 335 -23.37 14.28 -12.47
N LEU A 336 -22.68 13.69 -11.50
CA LEU A 336 -23.30 13.33 -10.22
C LEU A 336 -23.82 14.57 -9.49
N ALA A 337 -23.04 15.66 -9.47
CA ALA A 337 -23.49 16.93 -8.89
C ALA A 337 -24.75 17.47 -9.57
N ALA A 338 -24.91 17.26 -10.87
CA ALA A 338 -26.10 17.65 -11.61
C ALA A 338 -27.32 16.77 -11.28
N LEU A 339 -27.13 15.46 -11.21
CA LEU A 339 -28.20 14.52 -10.83
C LEU A 339 -28.68 14.80 -9.40
N GLN A 340 -27.78 15.11 -8.47
CA GLN A 340 -28.12 15.52 -7.09
C GLN A 340 -28.90 16.86 -7.03
N LYS A 341 -28.85 17.66 -8.09
CA LYS A 341 -29.67 18.87 -8.29
C LYS A 341 -30.93 18.61 -9.12
N ASN A 342 -31.39 17.35 -9.16
CA ASN A 342 -32.60 16.89 -9.85
C ASN A 342 -32.58 17.05 -11.38
N MET A 343 -31.40 17.14 -12.01
CA MET A 343 -31.32 16.97 -13.45
C MET A 343 -31.50 15.50 -13.80
N ALA A 344 -32.14 15.22 -14.92
CA ALA A 344 -32.35 13.85 -15.41
C ALA A 344 -31.34 13.52 -16.52
N MET A 345 -31.08 12.23 -16.77
CA MET A 345 -30.14 11.82 -17.82
C MET A 345 -30.56 12.24 -19.23
N ASN A 346 -31.88 12.47 -19.45
CA ASN A 346 -32.45 12.99 -20.69
C ASN A 346 -32.54 14.52 -20.72
N SER A 347 -32.11 15.25 -19.67
CA SER A 347 -32.04 16.72 -19.72
C SER A 347 -31.20 17.16 -20.90
N VAL A 348 -31.76 18.00 -21.76
CA VAL A 348 -31.06 18.50 -22.97
C VAL A 348 -30.28 19.75 -22.67
N MET A 349 -29.06 19.81 -23.16
CA MET A 349 -28.20 21.00 -23.11
C MET A 349 -27.59 21.30 -24.48
N GLU A 350 -27.36 22.59 -24.74
CA GLU A 350 -26.83 23.09 -25.99
C GLU A 350 -25.30 22.84 -26.06
N ASP A 351 -24.86 22.18 -27.12
CA ASP A 351 -23.43 22.00 -27.48
C ASP A 351 -22.99 23.09 -28.45
N SER A 352 -22.94 24.32 -27.97
CA SER A 352 -22.54 25.51 -28.72
C SER A 352 -21.31 26.17 -28.09
N PRO A 353 -20.55 26.98 -28.86
CA PRO A 353 -19.37 27.64 -28.35
C PRO A 353 -19.60 28.40 -27.04
N VAL A 354 -18.72 28.21 -26.07
CA VAL A 354 -18.74 28.90 -24.79
C VAL A 354 -17.42 29.64 -24.57
N LYS A 355 -17.49 30.88 -24.05
CA LYS A 355 -16.32 31.67 -23.70
C LYS A 355 -16.39 32.08 -22.23
N ILE A 356 -15.35 31.81 -21.48
CA ILE A 356 -15.23 32.13 -20.06
C ILE A 356 -13.93 32.89 -19.85
N GLY A 357 -14.02 34.21 -19.77
CA GLY A 357 -12.84 35.08 -19.82
C GLY A 357 -12.06 34.90 -21.15
N ASN A 358 -10.82 34.47 -21.04
CA ASN A 358 -9.97 34.18 -22.21
C ASN A 358 -9.98 32.70 -22.62
N TRP A 359 -10.75 31.84 -21.93
CA TRP A 359 -10.80 30.41 -22.21
C TRP A 359 -12.05 30.06 -23.04
N SER A 360 -11.82 29.32 -24.13
CA SER A 360 -12.87 28.84 -25.04
C SER A 360 -12.61 27.35 -25.32
N PRO A 361 -13.23 26.44 -24.56
CA PRO A 361 -13.08 25.01 -24.78
C PRO A 361 -13.68 24.59 -26.11
N LYS A 362 -13.15 23.49 -26.67
CA LYS A 362 -13.65 22.84 -27.89
C LYS A 362 -13.88 21.36 -27.62
N ASN A 363 -14.79 20.76 -28.39
CA ASN A 363 -14.88 19.31 -28.46
C ASN A 363 -13.60 18.73 -29.06
N TYR A 364 -13.29 17.45 -28.78
CA TYR A 364 -12.08 16.80 -29.24
C TYR A 364 -11.93 16.82 -30.77
N ASP A 365 -13.03 16.64 -31.48
CA ASP A 365 -13.11 16.72 -32.95
C ASP A 365 -13.34 18.13 -33.52
N GLY A 366 -13.48 19.12 -32.63
CA GLY A 366 -13.76 20.51 -33.01
C GLY A 366 -15.20 20.79 -33.45
N VAL A 367 -16.10 19.78 -33.43
CA VAL A 367 -17.47 19.90 -33.94
C VAL A 367 -18.43 20.21 -32.78
N PHE A 368 -19.31 21.18 -33.00
CA PHE A 368 -20.47 21.48 -32.13
C PHE A 368 -21.71 20.83 -32.73
N ARG A 369 -22.56 20.25 -31.89
CA ARG A 369 -23.68 19.38 -32.28
C ARG A 369 -25.06 19.95 -31.86
N ASP A 370 -25.18 21.27 -31.82
CA ASP A 370 -26.34 22.05 -31.40
C ASP A 370 -26.83 21.70 -29.99
N SER A 371 -27.48 20.58 -29.79
CA SER A 371 -27.99 20.15 -28.49
C SER A 371 -28.02 18.63 -28.36
N MET A 372 -27.89 18.13 -27.14
CA MET A 372 -28.04 16.72 -26.84
C MET A 372 -28.38 16.48 -25.36
N THR A 373 -28.80 15.27 -25.02
CA THR A 373 -29.04 14.87 -23.64
C THR A 373 -27.73 14.75 -22.85
N LEU A 374 -27.82 14.83 -21.51
CA LEU A 374 -26.68 14.58 -20.62
C LEU A 374 -26.12 13.18 -20.85
N ALA A 375 -26.97 12.17 -21.03
CA ALA A 375 -26.55 10.81 -21.31
C ALA A 375 -25.72 10.72 -22.60
N LYS A 376 -26.16 11.34 -23.69
CA LYS A 376 -25.43 11.37 -24.96
C LYS A 376 -24.12 12.12 -24.83
N ALA A 377 -24.11 13.25 -24.14
CA ALA A 377 -22.92 14.04 -23.92
C ALA A 377 -21.85 13.27 -23.12
N LEU A 378 -22.22 12.50 -22.11
CA LEU A 378 -21.28 11.65 -21.37
C LEU A 378 -20.79 10.46 -22.20
N GLU A 379 -21.69 9.83 -22.98
CA GLU A 379 -21.38 8.71 -23.88
C GLU A 379 -20.27 9.06 -24.88
N ILE A 380 -20.41 10.22 -25.56
CA ILE A 380 -19.41 10.67 -26.54
C ILE A 380 -18.27 11.52 -25.92
N SER A 381 -18.31 11.70 -24.60
CA SER A 381 -17.32 12.53 -23.89
C SER A 381 -17.25 13.99 -24.35
N ASN A 382 -18.42 14.59 -24.67
CA ASN A 382 -18.51 16.02 -25.03
C ASN A 382 -17.78 16.91 -24.02
N ASN A 383 -17.14 17.98 -24.48
CA ASN A 383 -16.38 18.92 -23.63
C ASN A 383 -17.17 20.16 -23.23
N ILE A 384 -18.15 20.57 -24.02
CA ILE A 384 -18.88 21.82 -23.80
C ILE A 384 -19.95 21.64 -22.72
N ILE A 385 -20.74 20.58 -22.84
CA ILE A 385 -21.83 20.31 -21.90
C ILE A 385 -21.36 20.19 -20.45
N PRO A 386 -20.30 19.45 -20.08
CA PRO A 386 -19.85 19.42 -18.68
C PRO A 386 -19.36 20.78 -18.17
N VAL A 387 -18.84 21.67 -19.03
CA VAL A 387 -18.48 23.04 -18.63
C VAL A 387 -19.74 23.87 -18.32
N LYS A 388 -20.74 23.85 -19.20
CA LYS A 388 -22.04 24.50 -18.94
C LYS A 388 -22.74 23.89 -17.74
N LEU A 389 -22.65 22.57 -17.57
CA LEU A 389 -23.18 21.85 -16.42
C LEU A 389 -22.54 22.32 -15.13
N LEU A 390 -21.20 22.44 -15.09
CA LEU A 390 -20.48 22.97 -13.93
C LEU A 390 -20.83 24.45 -13.65
N GLN A 391 -21.10 25.26 -14.68
CA GLN A 391 -21.62 26.62 -14.49
C GLN A 391 -22.98 26.61 -13.81
N HIS A 392 -23.86 25.67 -14.21
CA HIS A 392 -25.20 25.54 -13.65
C HIS A 392 -25.19 25.02 -12.20
N VAL A 393 -24.41 23.97 -11.90
CA VAL A 393 -24.39 23.38 -10.56
C VAL A 393 -23.47 24.09 -9.58
N GLY A 394 -22.46 24.79 -10.10
CA GLY A 394 -21.41 25.47 -9.32
C GLY A 394 -20.23 24.57 -8.95
N ILE A 395 -19.05 25.16 -8.87
CA ILE A 395 -17.78 24.48 -8.55
C ILE A 395 -17.85 23.81 -7.17
N ASN A 396 -18.47 24.46 -6.19
CA ASN A 396 -18.59 23.93 -4.82
C ASN A 396 -19.42 22.65 -4.76
N ALA A 397 -20.39 22.46 -5.64
CA ALA A 397 -21.15 21.22 -5.71
C ALA A 397 -20.30 20.05 -6.21
N ALA A 398 -19.48 20.28 -7.24
CA ALA A 398 -18.53 19.29 -7.73
C ALA A 398 -17.42 18.99 -6.68
N GLU A 399 -16.92 20.01 -5.98
CA GLU A 399 -15.97 19.82 -4.88
C GLU A 399 -16.60 18.97 -3.77
N LYS A 400 -17.83 19.26 -3.38
CA LYS A 400 -18.54 18.47 -2.36
C LYS A 400 -18.62 17.00 -2.76
N VAL A 401 -19.03 16.69 -3.99
CA VAL A 401 -19.07 15.31 -4.50
C VAL A 401 -17.68 14.67 -4.39
N TRP A 402 -16.63 15.37 -4.79
CA TRP A 402 -15.26 14.85 -4.71
C TRP A 402 -14.80 14.59 -3.27
N ARG A 403 -15.07 15.54 -2.36
CA ARG A 403 -14.68 15.41 -0.94
C ARG A 403 -15.51 14.35 -0.21
N ASP A 404 -16.77 14.19 -0.53
CA ASP A 404 -17.65 13.18 0.05
C ASP A 404 -17.16 11.75 -0.25
N ALA A 405 -16.44 11.52 -1.34
CA ALA A 405 -15.76 10.24 -1.61
C ALA A 405 -14.58 9.94 -0.64
N GLY A 406 -14.29 10.84 0.32
CA GLY A 406 -13.17 10.68 1.27
C GLY A 406 -11.83 11.21 0.76
N ILE A 407 -11.82 11.94 -0.34
CA ILE A 407 -10.60 12.45 -0.95
C ILE A 407 -10.26 13.81 -0.31
N VAL A 408 -9.32 13.80 0.64
CA VAL A 408 -8.95 14.96 1.49
C VAL A 408 -7.61 15.53 1.07
N GLY A 409 -7.15 15.73 0.06
CA GLY A 409 -5.85 16.29 -0.32
C GLY A 409 -5.89 17.13 -1.59
N GLY A 410 -4.81 17.85 -1.81
CA GLY A 410 -4.56 18.61 -3.03
C GLY A 410 -5.36 19.92 -3.16
N ASP A 411 -4.84 20.80 -4.00
CA ASP A 411 -5.53 22.02 -4.38
C ASP A 411 -6.68 21.71 -5.33
N PHE A 412 -7.88 22.08 -4.94
CA PHE A 412 -9.06 21.91 -5.76
C PHE A 412 -9.22 23.13 -6.69
N PRO A 413 -9.19 22.97 -8.03
CA PRO A 413 -9.29 24.09 -8.95
C PRO A 413 -10.60 24.87 -8.80
N LYS A 414 -10.53 26.17 -8.59
CA LYS A 414 -11.69 27.07 -8.45
C LYS A 414 -12.05 27.76 -9.77
N ASN A 415 -11.98 27.01 -10.86
CA ASN A 415 -12.33 27.50 -12.19
C ASN A 415 -13.03 26.39 -13.01
N TYR A 416 -13.63 26.76 -14.13
CA TYR A 416 -14.46 25.87 -14.94
C TYR A 416 -13.66 24.85 -15.79
N THR A 417 -12.33 24.94 -15.87
CA THR A 417 -11.52 23.90 -16.49
C THR A 417 -11.59 22.58 -15.72
N LEU A 418 -12.02 22.66 -14.46
CA LEU A 418 -12.31 21.50 -13.60
C LEU A 418 -13.29 20.51 -14.28
N ALA A 419 -14.27 21.01 -15.04
CA ALA A 419 -15.21 20.16 -15.78
C ALA A 419 -14.54 19.21 -16.77
N LEU A 420 -13.32 19.54 -17.20
CA LEU A 420 -12.52 18.74 -18.11
C LEU A 420 -11.38 17.99 -17.39
N GLY A 421 -11.38 17.99 -16.04
CA GLY A 421 -10.42 17.26 -15.24
C GLY A 421 -9.05 17.90 -15.12
N SER A 422 -9.00 19.23 -14.95
CA SER A 422 -7.74 19.96 -14.69
C SER A 422 -7.20 19.77 -13.27
N ILE A 423 -7.94 19.09 -12.41
CA ILE A 423 -7.47 18.71 -11.06
C ILE A 423 -6.29 17.74 -11.15
N SER A 424 -5.30 17.92 -10.27
CA SER A 424 -4.24 16.92 -10.07
C SER A 424 -4.68 15.91 -9.01
N THR A 425 -4.75 14.64 -9.39
CA THR A 425 -5.25 13.55 -8.54
C THR A 425 -4.41 12.28 -8.69
N ARG A 426 -4.47 11.40 -7.71
CA ARG A 426 -3.78 10.11 -7.72
C ARG A 426 -4.71 9.02 -8.28
N PRO A 427 -4.18 7.92 -8.86
CA PRO A 427 -5.00 6.78 -9.24
C PRO A 427 -5.87 6.23 -8.11
N ILE A 428 -5.35 6.14 -6.89
CA ILE A 428 -6.11 5.74 -5.70
C ILE A 428 -7.32 6.67 -5.44
N ASP A 429 -7.18 7.99 -5.61
CA ASP A 429 -8.29 8.93 -5.39
C ASP A 429 -9.42 8.69 -6.39
N MET A 430 -9.07 8.48 -7.66
CA MET A 430 -10.04 8.10 -8.69
C MET A 430 -10.71 6.76 -8.36
N ALA A 431 -9.95 5.78 -7.87
CA ALA A 431 -10.51 4.48 -7.47
C ALA A 431 -11.50 4.61 -6.31
N MET A 432 -11.24 5.45 -5.32
CA MET A 432 -12.17 5.72 -4.21
C MET A 432 -13.50 6.29 -4.70
N PHE A 433 -13.47 7.29 -5.60
CA PHE A 433 -14.68 7.87 -6.17
C PHE A 433 -15.48 6.84 -6.98
N TYR A 434 -14.83 6.08 -7.87
CA TYR A 434 -15.52 5.09 -8.69
C TYR A 434 -15.96 3.86 -7.88
N ALA A 435 -15.26 3.49 -6.81
CA ALA A 435 -15.74 2.48 -5.86
C ALA A 435 -17.02 2.92 -5.15
N ALA A 436 -17.13 4.21 -4.80
CA ALA A 436 -18.37 4.76 -4.25
C ALA A 436 -19.54 4.74 -5.25
N LEU A 437 -19.28 4.80 -6.56
CA LEU A 437 -20.31 4.58 -7.57
C LEU A 437 -20.69 3.09 -7.66
N ALA A 438 -19.69 2.20 -7.66
CA ALA A 438 -19.90 0.76 -7.80
C ALA A 438 -20.78 0.15 -6.70
N ASN A 439 -20.74 0.70 -5.50
CA ASN A 439 -21.48 0.19 -4.33
C ASN A 439 -22.77 0.97 -4.01
N GLY A 440 -23.25 1.80 -4.91
CA GLY A 440 -24.50 2.54 -4.73
C GLY A 440 -24.39 3.78 -3.85
N GLY A 441 -23.20 4.38 -3.70
CA GLY A 441 -23.02 5.68 -3.07
C GLY A 441 -22.46 5.68 -1.66
N TYR A 442 -21.74 4.61 -1.29
CA TYR A 442 -21.03 4.55 -0.01
C TYR A 442 -19.56 4.89 -0.19
N GLN A 443 -19.03 5.76 0.67
CA GLN A 443 -17.62 6.07 0.75
C GLN A 443 -16.81 4.82 1.05
N VAL A 444 -15.70 4.64 0.35
CA VAL A 444 -14.78 3.51 0.50
C VAL A 444 -13.41 4.02 0.93
N GLU A 445 -12.88 3.47 2.01
CA GLU A 445 -11.53 3.75 2.49
C GLU A 445 -10.61 2.57 2.13
N PRO A 446 -9.50 2.81 1.41
CA PRO A 446 -8.57 1.73 1.03
C PRO A 446 -7.97 1.03 2.24
N GLN A 447 -8.10 -0.31 2.28
CA GLN A 447 -7.55 -1.19 3.30
C GLN A 447 -6.50 -2.10 2.68
N TYR A 448 -5.32 -2.18 3.27
CA TYR A 448 -4.20 -3.01 2.80
C TYR A 448 -3.94 -4.23 3.65
N ILE A 449 -4.48 -4.23 4.89
CA ILE A 449 -4.33 -5.31 5.86
C ILE A 449 -5.71 -5.64 6.40
N TYR A 450 -6.07 -6.93 6.36
CA TYR A 450 -7.33 -7.33 6.98
C TYR A 450 -7.15 -7.99 8.35
N LYS A 451 -5.97 -8.61 8.64
CA LYS A 451 -5.71 -9.25 9.92
C LYS A 451 -4.21 -9.23 10.27
N ILE A 452 -3.89 -9.10 11.55
CA ILE A 452 -2.54 -9.33 12.09
C ILE A 452 -2.65 -10.28 13.26
N GLU A 453 -1.85 -11.35 13.24
CA GLU A 453 -1.66 -12.28 14.35
C GLU A 453 -0.26 -12.07 14.93
N ASN A 454 -0.13 -12.23 16.26
CA ASN A 454 1.17 -12.29 16.91
C ASN A 454 1.80 -13.69 16.73
N LYS A 455 3.03 -13.86 17.21
CA LYS A 455 3.77 -15.13 17.14
C LYS A 455 3.07 -16.31 17.86
N TYR A 456 2.10 -16.05 18.70
CA TYR A 456 1.32 -17.05 19.43
C TYR A 456 0.03 -17.44 18.70
N GLY A 457 -0.26 -16.83 17.55
CA GLY A 457 -1.48 -17.03 16.78
C GLY A 457 -2.68 -16.24 17.29
N GLU A 458 -2.48 -15.32 18.25
CA GLU A 458 -3.54 -14.44 18.73
C GLU A 458 -3.77 -13.29 17.73
N VAL A 459 -5.03 -13.05 17.36
CA VAL A 459 -5.42 -11.93 16.51
C VAL A 459 -5.30 -10.63 17.31
N ILE A 460 -4.38 -9.75 16.89
CA ILE A 460 -4.15 -8.45 17.52
C ILE A 460 -4.73 -7.29 16.73
N TYR A 461 -5.09 -7.54 15.50
CA TYR A 461 -5.80 -6.58 14.64
C TYR A 461 -6.67 -7.33 13.64
N GLU A 462 -7.88 -6.83 13.43
CA GLU A 462 -8.78 -7.23 12.36
C GLU A 462 -9.47 -5.99 11.79
N ALA A 463 -9.42 -5.86 10.46
CA ALA A 463 -10.02 -4.73 9.76
C ALA A 463 -11.54 -4.74 9.93
N LYS A 464 -12.10 -3.59 10.25
CA LYS A 464 -13.55 -3.35 10.30
C LYS A 464 -13.90 -2.25 9.29
N PRO A 465 -14.16 -2.62 8.03
CA PRO A 465 -14.51 -1.65 7.01
C PRO A 465 -15.70 -0.80 7.45
N LYS A 466 -15.55 0.51 7.37
CA LYS A 466 -16.61 1.47 7.68
C LYS A 466 -17.18 1.99 6.38
N MET A 467 -18.47 1.74 6.17
CA MET A 467 -19.19 2.22 5.01
C MET A 467 -20.09 3.39 5.43
N LYS A 468 -19.87 4.56 4.83
CA LYS A 468 -20.67 5.75 5.06
C LYS A 468 -21.39 6.13 3.77
N LYS A 469 -22.72 6.19 3.80
CA LYS A 469 -23.50 6.66 2.65
C LYS A 469 -23.23 8.15 2.43
N VAL A 470 -22.78 8.52 1.24
CA VAL A 470 -22.40 9.88 0.87
C VAL A 470 -23.14 10.39 -0.36
N TYR A 471 -23.67 9.50 -1.20
CA TYR A 471 -24.48 9.87 -2.37
C TYR A 471 -25.84 9.18 -2.33
N ASP A 472 -26.86 9.81 -2.92
CA ASP A 472 -28.15 9.17 -3.14
C ASP A 472 -27.97 8.02 -4.14
N SER A 473 -28.37 6.81 -3.75
CA SER A 473 -28.17 5.62 -4.57
C SER A 473 -28.97 5.66 -5.89
N LYS A 474 -30.03 6.42 -5.97
CA LYS A 474 -30.80 6.59 -7.22
C LYS A 474 -30.02 7.45 -8.22
N ASP A 475 -29.35 8.51 -7.75
CA ASP A 475 -28.47 9.32 -8.60
C ASP A 475 -27.25 8.53 -9.07
N VAL A 476 -26.70 7.70 -8.18
CA VAL A 476 -25.59 6.79 -8.52
C VAL A 476 -26.04 5.74 -9.54
N ALA A 477 -27.25 5.17 -9.39
CA ALA A 477 -27.83 4.20 -10.34
C ALA A 477 -27.96 4.82 -11.74
N ILE A 478 -28.52 6.03 -11.83
CA ILE A 478 -28.65 6.75 -13.10
C ILE A 478 -27.29 7.03 -13.72
N LEU A 479 -26.32 7.51 -12.92
CA LEU A 479 -24.96 7.77 -13.42
C LEU A 479 -24.28 6.47 -13.87
N THR A 480 -24.41 5.37 -13.12
CA THR A 480 -23.88 4.05 -13.50
C THR A 480 -24.42 3.64 -14.86
N TYR A 481 -25.73 3.77 -15.07
CA TYR A 481 -26.36 3.48 -16.35
C TYR A 481 -25.83 4.34 -17.51
N MET A 482 -25.59 5.63 -17.27
CA MET A 482 -24.93 6.53 -18.25
C MET A 482 -23.49 6.10 -18.55
N LEU A 483 -22.76 5.60 -17.55
CA LEU A 483 -21.38 5.12 -17.71
C LEU A 483 -21.30 3.74 -18.37
N GLU A 484 -22.30 2.87 -18.19
CA GLU A 484 -22.50 1.65 -18.99
C GLU A 484 -22.65 2.00 -20.47
N ASN A 485 -23.46 3.02 -20.79
CA ASN A 485 -23.62 3.50 -22.17
C ASN A 485 -22.29 4.02 -22.74
N ALA A 486 -21.48 4.72 -21.93
CA ALA A 486 -20.15 5.19 -22.38
C ALA A 486 -19.19 4.04 -22.73
N VAL A 487 -19.31 2.89 -22.06
CA VAL A 487 -18.57 1.67 -22.40
C VAL A 487 -19.21 0.93 -23.56
N ASN A 488 -20.54 0.82 -23.59
CA ASN A 488 -21.22 0.00 -24.58
C ASN A 488 -21.27 0.65 -25.96
N TYR A 489 -21.42 1.95 -26.03
CA TYR A 489 -21.68 2.69 -27.27
C TYR A 489 -20.74 3.87 -27.50
N GLY A 490 -20.03 4.32 -26.47
CA GLY A 490 -19.22 5.54 -26.46
C GLY A 490 -17.71 5.31 -26.57
N THR A 491 -16.97 6.19 -25.91
CA THR A 491 -15.50 6.23 -25.97
C THR A 491 -14.82 5.09 -25.22
N GLY A 492 -15.55 4.33 -24.41
CA GLY A 492 -15.03 3.23 -23.58
C GLY A 492 -15.10 1.84 -24.23
N GLN A 493 -15.52 1.70 -25.48
CA GLN A 493 -15.78 0.38 -26.12
C GLN A 493 -14.57 -0.57 -26.11
N SER A 494 -13.37 -0.03 -26.14
CA SER A 494 -12.13 -0.84 -26.08
C SER A 494 -11.90 -1.53 -24.72
N ALA A 495 -12.70 -1.18 -23.69
CA ALA A 495 -12.65 -1.81 -22.38
C ALA A 495 -13.64 -2.98 -22.19
N LYS A 496 -14.51 -3.27 -23.16
CA LYS A 496 -15.52 -4.34 -23.04
C LYS A 496 -14.91 -5.70 -22.67
N VAL A 497 -15.51 -6.33 -21.65
CA VAL A 497 -15.14 -7.64 -21.11
C VAL A 497 -16.34 -8.58 -21.18
N PHE A 498 -16.09 -9.82 -21.50
CA PHE A 498 -17.11 -10.83 -21.72
C PHE A 498 -16.87 -12.05 -20.82
N LYS A 499 -17.93 -12.66 -20.34
CA LYS A 499 -17.92 -13.97 -19.70
C LYS A 499 -18.92 -14.87 -20.41
N ASP A 500 -18.49 -16.04 -20.86
CA ASP A 500 -19.35 -17.00 -21.60
C ASP A 500 -20.06 -16.36 -22.81
N GLY A 501 -19.40 -15.44 -23.49
CA GLY A 501 -19.93 -14.72 -24.65
C GLY A 501 -20.89 -13.56 -24.30
N GLN A 502 -21.21 -13.34 -23.04
CA GLN A 502 -22.06 -12.25 -22.60
C GLN A 502 -21.23 -11.09 -22.05
N LEU A 503 -21.63 -9.86 -22.39
CA LEU A 503 -21.02 -8.66 -21.81
C LEU A 503 -21.33 -8.61 -20.31
N ILE A 504 -20.29 -8.44 -19.48
CA ILE A 504 -20.48 -8.35 -18.04
C ILE A 504 -21.06 -6.98 -17.63
N PRO A 505 -21.76 -6.86 -16.48
CA PRO A 505 -22.13 -5.58 -15.90
C PRO A 505 -20.87 -4.75 -15.61
N MET A 506 -20.72 -3.63 -16.33
CA MET A 506 -19.54 -2.77 -16.19
C MET A 506 -19.84 -1.35 -16.63
N ALA A 507 -19.29 -0.40 -15.89
CA ALA A 507 -19.41 1.02 -16.17
C ALA A 507 -18.01 1.66 -16.15
N GLY A 508 -17.80 2.75 -16.88
CA GLY A 508 -16.49 3.38 -16.89
C GLY A 508 -16.38 4.60 -17.80
N LYS A 509 -15.25 5.28 -17.68
CA LYS A 509 -14.97 6.49 -18.42
C LYS A 509 -13.51 6.58 -18.85
N THR A 510 -13.26 6.91 -20.11
CA THR A 510 -11.96 7.30 -20.63
C THR A 510 -11.58 8.70 -20.18
N GLY A 511 -10.29 8.91 -19.90
CA GLY A 511 -9.69 10.22 -19.69
C GLY A 511 -8.52 10.43 -20.64
N THR A 512 -8.46 11.62 -21.21
CA THR A 512 -7.34 12.07 -22.06
C THR A 512 -7.12 13.53 -21.76
N THR A 513 -5.89 13.92 -21.49
CA THR A 513 -5.51 15.32 -21.31
C THR A 513 -5.09 15.94 -22.63
N SER A 514 -5.07 17.27 -22.69
CA SER A 514 -4.53 18.01 -23.82
C SER A 514 -3.13 17.50 -24.16
N ASP A 515 -2.77 17.53 -25.44
CA ASP A 515 -1.47 17.10 -25.96
C ASP A 515 -1.06 15.66 -25.63
N TYR A 516 -2.02 14.81 -25.23
CA TYR A 516 -1.79 13.39 -24.90
C TYR A 516 -0.72 13.19 -23.81
N VAL A 517 -0.73 14.01 -22.77
CA VAL A 517 0.21 13.91 -21.63
C VAL A 517 -0.18 12.77 -20.69
N SER A 518 -1.48 12.55 -20.49
CA SER A 518 -2.03 11.50 -19.63
C SER A 518 -3.21 10.80 -20.28
N ALA A 519 -3.22 9.49 -20.21
CA ALA A 519 -4.30 8.63 -20.65
C ALA A 519 -4.84 7.82 -19.46
N TRP A 520 -6.17 7.82 -19.28
CA TRP A 520 -6.84 7.15 -18.18
C TRP A 520 -7.98 6.28 -18.68
N PHE A 521 -8.18 5.17 -18.01
CA PHE A 521 -9.45 4.46 -17.99
C PHE A 521 -9.80 4.12 -16.55
N THR A 522 -10.94 4.60 -16.12
CA THR A 522 -11.48 4.30 -14.80
C THR A 522 -12.81 3.60 -14.98
N GLY A 523 -12.88 2.34 -14.58
CA GLY A 523 -14.05 1.51 -14.74
C GLY A 523 -14.32 0.68 -13.49
N TYR A 524 -15.53 0.16 -13.41
CA TYR A 524 -15.94 -0.72 -12.31
C TYR A 524 -16.96 -1.76 -12.79
N THR A 525 -16.92 -2.86 -12.09
CA THR A 525 -17.94 -3.90 -12.05
C THR A 525 -18.61 -3.86 -10.66
N PRO A 526 -19.64 -4.63 -10.39
CA PRO A 526 -20.18 -4.74 -9.03
C PRO A 526 -19.16 -5.10 -7.94
N THR A 527 -18.10 -5.82 -8.30
CA THR A 527 -17.13 -6.40 -7.36
C THR A 527 -15.75 -5.78 -7.39
N LEU A 528 -15.41 -4.99 -8.41
CA LEU A 528 -14.11 -4.31 -8.52
C LEU A 528 -14.24 -2.92 -9.13
N ALA A 529 -13.60 -1.92 -8.52
CA ALA A 529 -13.32 -0.62 -9.13
C ALA A 529 -11.84 -0.56 -9.48
N THR A 530 -11.53 -0.35 -10.76
CA THR A 530 -10.16 -0.42 -11.28
C THR A 530 -9.81 0.82 -12.09
N VAL A 531 -8.67 1.41 -11.80
CA VAL A 531 -8.12 2.58 -12.48
C VAL A 531 -6.84 2.19 -13.18
N VAL A 532 -6.71 2.60 -14.42
CA VAL A 532 -5.45 2.52 -15.19
C VAL A 532 -5.06 3.92 -15.64
N TYR A 533 -3.83 4.28 -15.36
CA TYR A 533 -3.17 5.50 -15.81
C TYR A 533 -1.94 5.15 -16.65
N VAL A 534 -1.74 5.87 -17.76
CA VAL A 534 -0.55 5.78 -18.60
C VAL A 534 -0.06 7.20 -18.92
N GLY A 535 1.25 7.42 -18.82
CA GLY A 535 1.88 8.72 -19.10
C GLY A 535 3.39 8.67 -18.99
N ASN A 536 4.07 9.73 -19.39
CA ASN A 536 5.49 9.93 -19.14
C ASN A 536 5.71 10.54 -17.74
N ASP A 537 6.79 10.15 -17.06
CA ASP A 537 7.09 10.66 -15.71
C ASP A 537 7.40 12.16 -15.71
N ASP A 538 7.96 12.67 -16.80
CA ASP A 538 8.30 14.09 -17.01
C ASP A 538 7.14 14.94 -17.56
N ASN A 539 5.93 14.40 -17.62
CA ASN A 539 4.73 15.04 -18.16
C ASN A 539 4.84 15.47 -19.64
N LYS A 540 5.75 14.89 -20.42
CA LYS A 540 5.78 15.10 -21.85
C LYS A 540 4.67 14.31 -22.56
N SER A 541 4.30 14.80 -23.75
CA SER A 541 3.34 14.12 -24.62
C SER A 541 3.75 12.68 -24.91
N MET A 542 2.78 11.78 -24.88
CA MET A 542 2.95 10.39 -25.33
C MET A 542 2.86 10.25 -26.85
N GLY A 543 2.51 11.32 -27.56
CA GLY A 543 2.28 11.36 -29.00
C GLY A 543 0.80 11.25 -29.39
N VAL A 544 0.52 11.69 -30.61
CA VAL A 544 -0.85 11.74 -31.16
C VAL A 544 -1.50 10.37 -31.13
N GLY A 545 -2.78 10.34 -30.75
CA GLY A 545 -3.58 9.10 -30.68
C GLY A 545 -3.45 8.33 -29.37
N MET A 546 -2.56 8.71 -28.44
CA MET A 546 -2.43 8.06 -27.14
C MET A 546 -3.53 8.53 -26.16
N THR A 547 -4.77 8.21 -26.52
CA THR A 547 -5.97 8.51 -25.73
C THR A 547 -6.19 7.46 -24.64
N GLY A 548 -7.11 7.76 -23.70
CA GLY A 548 -7.53 6.79 -22.69
C GLY A 548 -8.07 5.49 -23.29
N GLY A 549 -8.82 5.59 -24.39
CA GLY A 549 -9.34 4.43 -25.13
C GLY A 549 -8.25 3.59 -25.82
N ALA A 550 -7.16 4.22 -26.26
CA ALA A 550 -6.08 3.53 -26.98
C ALA A 550 -4.94 3.03 -26.07
N ALA A 551 -4.66 3.74 -24.96
CA ALA A 551 -3.51 3.42 -24.11
C ALA A 551 -3.91 2.74 -22.79
N ALA A 552 -4.94 3.23 -22.10
CA ALA A 552 -5.30 2.75 -20.76
C ALA A 552 -6.41 1.67 -20.79
N ALA A 553 -7.46 1.86 -21.59
CA ALA A 553 -8.58 0.91 -21.66
C ALA A 553 -8.17 -0.53 -22.10
N PRO A 554 -7.23 -0.75 -23.03
CA PRO A 554 -6.77 -2.10 -23.35
C PRO A 554 -6.06 -2.80 -22.18
N ILE A 555 -5.33 -2.07 -21.33
CA ILE A 555 -4.71 -2.63 -20.12
C ILE A 555 -5.81 -3.05 -19.14
N TRP A 556 -6.77 -2.18 -18.91
CA TRP A 556 -7.92 -2.45 -18.05
C TRP A 556 -8.69 -3.68 -18.53
N LYS A 557 -8.99 -3.75 -19.85
CA LYS A 557 -9.66 -4.89 -20.47
C LYS A 557 -8.90 -6.19 -20.23
N THR A 558 -7.59 -6.20 -20.53
CA THR A 558 -6.77 -7.41 -20.39
C THR A 558 -6.74 -7.87 -18.93
N TYR A 559 -6.59 -6.94 -17.98
CA TYR A 559 -6.67 -7.25 -16.55
C TYR A 559 -8.01 -7.84 -16.18
N MET A 560 -9.10 -7.13 -16.47
CA MET A 560 -10.45 -7.56 -16.07
C MET A 560 -10.87 -8.85 -16.77
N GLN A 561 -10.52 -9.05 -18.05
CA GLN A 561 -10.81 -10.30 -18.74
C GLN A 561 -10.11 -11.48 -18.04
N THR A 562 -8.81 -11.32 -17.71
CA THR A 562 -8.09 -12.36 -16.98
C THR A 562 -8.73 -12.65 -15.60
N VAL A 563 -9.18 -11.60 -14.88
CA VAL A 563 -9.85 -11.74 -13.58
C VAL A 563 -11.19 -12.46 -13.71
N VAL A 564 -11.99 -12.09 -14.71
CA VAL A 564 -13.32 -12.67 -14.96
C VAL A 564 -13.23 -14.14 -15.37
N ASP A 565 -12.15 -14.51 -16.06
CA ASP A 565 -11.88 -15.87 -16.49
C ASP A 565 -11.30 -16.77 -15.37
N LEU A 566 -10.98 -16.21 -14.20
CA LEU A 566 -10.55 -17.01 -13.04
C LEU A 566 -11.65 -17.97 -12.61
N PRO A 567 -11.31 -19.21 -12.24
CA PRO A 567 -12.26 -20.14 -11.64
C PRO A 567 -12.94 -19.52 -10.41
N ASN A 568 -14.25 -19.65 -10.33
CA ASN A 568 -15.07 -19.15 -9.21
C ASN A 568 -15.12 -17.63 -9.03
N TYR A 569 -14.59 -16.83 -9.97
CA TYR A 569 -14.76 -15.38 -9.88
C TYR A 569 -16.22 -15.00 -10.16
N ASN A 570 -16.86 -14.38 -9.17
CA ASN A 570 -18.21 -13.86 -9.29
C ASN A 570 -18.17 -12.39 -9.74
N VAL A 571 -18.70 -12.11 -10.93
CA VAL A 571 -18.81 -10.73 -11.44
C VAL A 571 -19.83 -9.91 -10.65
N GLY A 572 -20.87 -10.56 -10.14
CA GLY A 572 -22.02 -9.90 -9.49
C GLY A 572 -22.93 -9.13 -10.45
N VAL A 573 -23.92 -8.47 -9.87
CA VAL A 573 -24.81 -7.51 -10.52
C VAL A 573 -24.87 -6.22 -9.68
N PHE A 574 -25.29 -5.11 -10.27
CA PHE A 574 -25.51 -3.87 -9.49
C PHE A 574 -26.85 -3.96 -8.74
N GLU A 575 -26.87 -4.77 -7.67
CA GLU A 575 -28.08 -5.10 -6.90
C GLU A 575 -28.90 -3.86 -6.52
N PHE A 576 -28.24 -2.76 -6.16
CA PHE A 576 -28.92 -1.53 -5.78
C PHE A 576 -29.76 -0.92 -6.94
N ILE A 577 -29.38 -1.16 -8.21
CA ILE A 577 -30.17 -0.71 -9.38
C ILE A 577 -31.44 -1.55 -9.49
N ASP A 578 -31.27 -2.88 -9.46
CA ASP A 578 -32.38 -3.83 -9.58
C ASP A 578 -33.36 -3.69 -8.43
N ASP A 579 -32.87 -3.46 -7.21
CA ASP A 579 -33.68 -3.19 -6.02
C ASP A 579 -34.57 -1.95 -6.19
N TYR A 580 -34.03 -0.83 -6.68
CA TYR A 580 -34.81 0.39 -6.89
C TYR A 580 -35.78 0.26 -8.03
N ILE A 581 -35.48 -0.49 -9.09
CA ILE A 581 -36.41 -0.80 -10.17
C ILE A 581 -37.55 -1.67 -9.63
N THR A 582 -37.25 -2.71 -8.86
CA THR A 582 -38.24 -3.61 -8.26
C THR A 582 -39.19 -2.88 -7.32
N ARG A 583 -38.69 -1.95 -6.52
CA ARG A 583 -39.50 -1.09 -5.62
C ARG A 583 -40.25 0.02 -6.33
N LYS A 584 -40.02 0.18 -7.63
CA LYS A 584 -40.60 1.26 -8.45
C LYS A 584 -40.14 2.67 -8.02
N ASP A 585 -38.99 2.78 -7.35
CA ASP A 585 -38.33 4.06 -7.07
C ASP A 585 -37.59 4.59 -8.31
N LEU A 586 -37.16 3.66 -9.17
CA LEU A 586 -36.62 3.92 -10.49
C LEU A 586 -37.47 3.23 -11.54
N THR A 587 -37.54 3.83 -12.72
CA THR A 587 -38.28 3.30 -13.87
C THR A 587 -37.45 3.43 -15.13
N THR A 588 -37.63 2.49 -16.06
CA THR A 588 -36.97 2.53 -17.36
C THR A 588 -37.92 3.00 -18.45
N ARG A 589 -37.45 3.79 -19.41
CA ARG A 589 -38.18 4.18 -20.62
C ARG A 589 -37.21 4.15 -21.80
N ASP A 590 -37.75 3.82 -22.97
CA ASP A 590 -37.02 3.94 -24.22
C ASP A 590 -37.14 5.38 -24.74
N ILE A 591 -36.02 6.05 -24.94
CA ILE A 591 -35.98 7.43 -25.41
C ILE A 591 -35.05 7.55 -26.63
N ASP A 592 -35.29 8.60 -27.42
CA ASP A 592 -34.27 9.11 -28.34
C ASP A 592 -33.18 9.84 -27.53
N LEU A 593 -31.97 9.34 -27.57
CA LEU A 593 -30.88 9.85 -26.74
C LEU A 593 -30.38 11.24 -27.16
N GLN A 594 -30.75 11.71 -28.37
CA GLN A 594 -30.38 13.05 -28.85
C GLN A 594 -31.35 14.12 -28.32
N ILE A 595 -32.64 13.85 -28.37
CA ILE A 595 -33.68 14.85 -28.03
C ILE A 595 -34.32 14.60 -26.65
N GLY A 596 -34.12 13.44 -26.05
CA GLY A 596 -34.58 13.13 -24.68
C GLY A 596 -36.07 12.80 -24.54
N LEU A 597 -36.80 12.65 -25.64
CA LEU A 597 -38.22 12.30 -25.67
C LEU A 597 -38.42 10.79 -25.84
N LEU A 598 -39.63 10.28 -25.56
CA LEU A 598 -39.97 8.88 -25.77
C LEU A 598 -39.74 8.49 -27.23
N ASP A 599 -38.92 7.50 -27.49
CA ASP A 599 -38.71 6.93 -28.82
C ASP A 599 -39.71 5.79 -29.06
N ARG A 600 -40.74 6.08 -29.88
CA ARG A 600 -41.73 5.10 -30.31
C ARG A 600 -41.40 4.47 -31.67
N ASP A 601 -40.58 5.14 -32.45
CA ASP A 601 -40.28 4.74 -33.84
C ASP A 601 -39.02 3.88 -33.96
N GLY A 602 -38.21 3.78 -32.90
CA GLY A 602 -37.07 2.89 -32.78
C GLY A 602 -35.80 3.32 -33.54
N VAL A 603 -35.72 4.58 -34.02
CA VAL A 603 -34.62 5.07 -34.88
C VAL A 603 -33.35 5.32 -34.06
N ASN A 604 -33.46 5.97 -32.88
CA ASN A 604 -32.33 6.28 -31.99
C ASN A 604 -32.59 5.71 -30.58
N LYS A 605 -33.27 4.61 -30.51
CA LYS A 605 -33.79 4.01 -29.29
C LYS A 605 -32.67 3.64 -28.31
N ARG A 606 -32.76 4.16 -27.08
CA ARG A 606 -32.00 3.75 -25.92
C ARG A 606 -32.89 3.64 -24.71
N THR A 607 -32.74 2.56 -23.97
CA THR A 607 -33.33 2.49 -22.64
C THR A 607 -32.64 3.49 -21.73
N ALA A 608 -33.39 4.19 -20.92
CA ALA A 608 -32.94 5.19 -19.97
C ALA A 608 -33.57 4.97 -18.60
N LEU A 609 -32.86 5.35 -17.54
CA LEU A 609 -33.27 5.14 -16.15
C LEU A 609 -33.70 6.47 -15.52
N PHE A 610 -34.85 6.51 -14.86
CA PHE A 610 -35.43 7.71 -14.28
C PHE A 610 -35.86 7.49 -12.83
N LYS A 611 -35.77 8.53 -12.01
CA LYS A 611 -36.52 8.55 -10.75
C LYS A 611 -38.03 8.50 -11.08
N ALA A 612 -38.78 7.71 -10.36
CA ALA A 612 -40.21 7.55 -10.63
C ALA A 612 -40.95 8.90 -10.64
N GLY A 613 -41.72 9.15 -11.67
CA GLY A 613 -42.44 10.41 -11.89
C GLY A 613 -41.60 11.51 -12.58
N THR A 614 -40.33 11.24 -12.97
CA THR A 614 -39.53 12.19 -13.74
C THR A 614 -39.25 11.74 -15.19
N GLU A 615 -39.84 10.61 -15.60
CA GLU A 615 -39.76 10.11 -16.95
C GLU A 615 -40.47 11.02 -17.97
N PRO A 616 -40.00 11.11 -19.21
CA PRO A 616 -40.62 11.92 -20.24
C PRO A 616 -42.01 11.36 -20.58
N ILE A 617 -42.98 12.27 -20.78
CA ILE A 617 -44.34 11.94 -21.18
C ILE A 617 -44.60 12.21 -22.67
N GLU A 618 -43.76 13.04 -23.31
CA GLU A 618 -43.87 13.39 -24.71
C GLU A 618 -43.08 12.45 -25.60
N SER A 619 -43.57 12.21 -26.81
CA SER A 619 -42.94 11.34 -27.79
C SER A 619 -42.36 12.11 -28.97
N GLU A 620 -41.30 11.52 -29.57
CA GLU A 620 -40.65 12.02 -30.76
C GLU A 620 -41.57 12.28 -31.95
N SER A 621 -42.63 11.47 -32.12
CA SER A 621 -43.59 11.61 -33.21
C SER A 621 -44.30 12.98 -33.23
N LYS A 622 -44.47 13.61 -32.07
CA LYS A 622 -45.04 14.98 -32.02
C LYS A 622 -44.05 16.04 -32.54
N PHE A 623 -42.75 15.82 -32.35
CA PHE A 623 -41.70 16.73 -32.78
C PHE A 623 -41.50 16.72 -34.32
N ARG A 624 -41.51 15.51 -34.92
CA ARG A 624 -41.35 15.35 -36.38
C ARG A 624 -42.51 15.88 -37.18
N ASN A 625 -43.70 15.97 -36.60
CA ASN A 625 -44.91 16.48 -37.27
C ASN A 625 -45.08 18.00 -37.19
N GLY A 626 -44.05 18.75 -36.73
CA GLY A 626 -44.04 20.22 -36.80
C GLY A 626 -45.05 20.93 -35.91
N ILE A 627 -45.59 20.30 -34.87
CA ILE A 627 -46.49 20.91 -33.91
C ILE A 627 -45.67 21.37 -32.71
N PHE A 628 -45.19 22.61 -32.78
CA PHE A 628 -44.69 23.34 -31.60
C PHE A 628 -45.89 23.82 -30.78
N PHE A 629 -46.01 23.40 -29.53
CA PHE A 629 -46.82 24.07 -28.52
C PHE A 629 -45.91 24.58 -27.43
#